data_cc44d2eba96a15966324dbd2fd4bc3e7
#
_entry.id   cc44d2eba96a15966324dbd2fd4bc3e7
#
_cell.length_a   1.000
_cell.length_b   1.000
_cell.length_c   1.000
_cell.angle_alpha   90.00
_cell.angle_beta   90.00
_cell.angle_gamma   90.00
#
_symmetry.space_group_name_H-M   'P 1'
#
loop_
_entity.id
_entity.type
_entity.pdbx_description
1 polymer ?
#
loop_
_entity_poly.entity_id
_entity_poly.type
_entity_poly.pdbx_seq_one_letter_code
_entity_poly.pdbx_strand_id
1 'polypeptide(L)' 'MYIEVTVDLKNYTGENFDIRLSNYYSVKKLVDVVWQVKELTDVPREGYWIRVQNKKIILSGNEQLAASGITTGDRLEIL' A
#
# COMPACT_ATOMS: atom_id res chain seq x y z
N MET A 1 12.36 9.71 -3.68
CA MET A 1 12.30 9.99 -2.22
C MET A 1 11.72 8.79 -1.49
N TYR A 2 12.31 8.39 -0.39
CA TYR A 2 11.74 7.35 0.46
C TYR A 2 10.75 7.94 1.45
N ILE A 3 9.65 7.24 1.64
CA ILE A 3 8.63 7.58 2.62
C ILE A 3 8.36 6.37 3.49
N GLU A 4 7.83 6.59 4.69
CA GLU A 4 7.39 5.53 5.58
C GLU A 4 5.88 5.61 5.74
N VAL A 5 5.19 4.52 5.43
CA VAL A 5 3.74 4.44 5.53
C VAL A 5 3.35 3.24 6.39
N THR A 6 2.16 3.29 6.96
CA THR A 6 1.59 2.15 7.68
C THR A 6 0.70 1.38 6.70
N VAL A 7 0.96 0.09 6.57
CA VAL A 7 0.15 -0.81 5.73
C VAL A 7 -0.79 -1.59 6.63
N ASP A 8 -2.07 -1.56 6.31
CA ASP A 8 -3.11 -2.29 7.03
C ASP A 8 -3.58 -3.46 6.17
N LEU A 9 -3.33 -4.69 6.64
CA LEU A 9 -3.71 -5.93 5.97
C LEU A 9 -4.95 -6.56 6.59
N LYS A 10 -5.87 -5.77 7.12
CA LYS A 10 -7.05 -6.33 7.80
C LYS A 10 -7.90 -7.23 6.93
N ASN A 11 -7.85 -7.06 5.61
CA ASN A 11 -8.62 -7.88 4.69
C ASN A 11 -7.92 -9.20 4.33
N TYR A 12 -6.73 -9.44 4.84
CA TYR A 12 -5.92 -10.61 4.55
C TYR A 12 -5.48 -11.31 5.84
N THR A 13 -4.43 -10.79 6.50
CA THR A 13 -3.87 -11.41 7.70
C THR A 13 -4.33 -10.77 9.00
N GLY A 14 -4.89 -9.58 8.93
CA GLY A 14 -5.26 -8.80 10.11
C GLY A 14 -4.13 -7.97 10.71
N GLU A 15 -2.92 -8.07 10.14
CA GLU A 15 -1.77 -7.33 10.64
C GLU A 15 -1.77 -5.89 10.14
N ASN A 16 -1.06 -5.02 10.85
CA ASN A 16 -0.61 -3.75 10.30
C ASN A 16 0.86 -3.55 10.67
N PHE A 17 1.59 -2.83 9.83
CA PHE A 17 3.01 -2.62 10.02
C PHE A 17 3.47 -1.41 9.21
N ASP A 18 4.62 -0.85 9.61
CA ASP A 18 5.22 0.25 8.88
C ASP A 18 6.21 -0.27 7.86
N ILE A 19 6.25 0.38 6.69
CA ILE A 19 7.19 0.04 5.64
C ILE A 19 7.77 1.31 5.05
N ARG A 20 9.08 1.27 4.75
CA ARG A 20 9.77 2.36 4.09
C ARG A 20 10.02 1.98 2.63
N LEU A 21 9.61 2.83 1.71
CA LEU A 21 9.75 2.56 0.28
C LEU A 21 9.79 3.86 -0.52
N SER A 22 10.12 3.72 -1.81
CA SER A 22 10.17 4.87 -2.71
C SER A 22 8.76 5.34 -3.07
N ASN A 23 8.53 6.65 -2.99
CA ASN A 23 7.25 7.21 -3.42
C ASN A 23 7.09 7.26 -4.95
N TYR A 24 8.14 6.90 -5.69
CA TYR A 24 8.04 6.71 -7.14
C TYR A 24 7.37 5.39 -7.52
N TYR A 25 7.22 4.47 -6.57
CA TYR A 25 6.54 3.22 -6.82
C TYR A 25 5.07 3.45 -7.15
N SER A 26 4.52 2.57 -8.01
CA SER A 26 3.08 2.49 -8.19
C SER A 26 2.45 1.79 -7.00
N VAL A 27 1.13 1.92 -6.86
CA VAL A 27 0.36 1.18 -5.85
C VAL A 27 0.58 -0.33 -6.03
N LYS A 28 0.55 -0.82 -7.28
CA LYS A 28 0.80 -2.23 -7.56
C LYS A 28 2.16 -2.68 -7.06
N LYS A 29 3.20 -1.85 -7.28
CA LYS A 29 4.55 -2.18 -6.81
C LYS A 29 4.60 -2.23 -5.28
N LEU A 30 3.94 -1.31 -4.61
CA LEU A 30 3.83 -1.33 -3.15
C LEU A 30 3.20 -2.64 -2.69
N VAL A 31 2.10 -3.05 -3.30
CA VAL A 31 1.42 -4.30 -2.93
C VAL A 31 2.35 -5.50 -3.16
N ASP A 32 3.05 -5.54 -4.30
CA ASP A 32 4.00 -6.61 -4.58
C ASP A 32 5.10 -6.70 -3.53
N VAL A 33 5.65 -5.56 -3.12
CA VAL A 33 6.68 -5.50 -2.07
C VAL A 33 6.14 -6.01 -0.75
N VAL A 34 4.93 -5.60 -0.37
CA VAL A 34 4.27 -6.06 0.86
C VAL A 34 4.11 -7.59 0.84
N TRP A 35 3.65 -8.14 -0.27
CA TRP A 35 3.48 -9.59 -0.42
C TRP A 35 4.80 -10.33 -0.26
N GLN A 36 5.88 -9.81 -0.82
CA GLN A 36 7.22 -10.40 -0.65
C GLN A 36 7.72 -10.32 0.77
N VAL A 37 7.63 -9.14 1.39
CA VAL A 37 8.15 -8.90 2.74
C VAL A 37 7.42 -9.77 3.77
N LYS A 38 6.11 -9.92 3.61
CA LYS A 38 5.27 -10.71 4.52
C LYS A 38 5.13 -12.17 4.10
N GLU A 39 5.74 -12.55 2.99
CA GLU A 39 5.67 -13.93 2.46
C GLU A 39 4.23 -14.44 2.37
N LEU A 40 3.32 -13.58 1.87
CA LEU A 40 1.92 -13.96 1.76
C LEU A 40 1.71 -14.95 0.63
N THR A 41 0.90 -15.96 0.90
CA THR A 41 0.59 -17.02 -0.08
C THR A 41 -0.66 -16.72 -0.88
N ASP A 42 -1.54 -15.88 -0.35
CA ASP A 42 -2.74 -15.45 -1.05
C ASP A 42 -2.38 -14.57 -2.24
N VAL A 43 -3.27 -14.51 -3.22
CA VAL A 43 -3.12 -13.62 -4.36
C VAL A 43 -3.82 -12.30 -4.03
N PRO A 44 -3.16 -11.14 -4.28
CA PRO A 44 -3.83 -9.86 -4.10
C PRO A 44 -5.06 -9.76 -4.99
N ARG A 45 -6.10 -9.08 -4.53
CA ARG A 45 -7.31 -8.89 -5.32
C ARG A 45 -7.00 -8.10 -6.58
N GLU A 46 -7.73 -8.40 -7.64
CA GLU A 46 -7.59 -7.75 -8.93
C GLU A 46 -7.75 -6.24 -8.80
N GLY A 47 -6.95 -5.50 -9.58
CA GLY A 47 -6.95 -4.04 -9.56
C GLY A 47 -6.02 -3.42 -8.54
N TYR A 48 -5.54 -4.17 -7.57
CA TYR A 48 -4.59 -3.70 -6.55
C TYR A 48 -5.06 -2.41 -5.87
N TRP A 49 -6.33 -2.36 -5.49
CA TRP A 49 -6.92 -1.19 -4.87
C TRP A 49 -6.42 -1.01 -3.44
N ILE A 50 -6.15 0.23 -3.07
CA ILE A 50 -5.86 0.60 -1.68
C ILE A 50 -6.75 1.75 -1.25
N ARG A 51 -7.02 1.82 0.05
CA ARG A 51 -7.69 2.97 0.67
C ARG A 51 -6.68 3.72 1.52
N VAL A 52 -6.54 5.02 1.30
CA VAL A 52 -5.73 5.88 2.16
C VAL A 52 -6.63 6.35 3.28
N GLN A 53 -6.54 5.69 4.43
CA GLN A 53 -7.51 5.84 5.52
C GLN A 53 -7.57 7.26 6.07
N ASN A 54 -6.42 7.88 6.26
CA ASN A 54 -6.35 9.23 6.84
C ASN A 54 -6.70 10.34 5.84
N LYS A 55 -6.80 10.01 4.55
CA LYS A 55 -7.19 10.98 3.50
C LYS A 55 -8.51 10.62 2.84
N LYS A 56 -9.06 9.45 3.16
CA LYS A 56 -10.37 8.97 2.67
C LYS A 56 -10.46 8.93 1.16
N ILE A 57 -9.38 8.51 0.50
CA ILE A 57 -9.34 8.32 -0.96
C ILE A 57 -9.00 6.87 -1.28
N ILE A 58 -9.37 6.45 -2.48
CA ILE A 58 -9.09 5.09 -2.99
C ILE A 58 -8.23 5.24 -4.24
N LEU A 59 -7.18 4.44 -4.31
CA LEU A 59 -6.24 4.43 -5.43
C LEU A 59 -6.19 3.04 -6.05
N SER A 60 -6.06 3.00 -7.38
CA SER A 60 -5.85 1.74 -8.10
C SER A 60 -4.37 1.42 -8.24
N GLY A 61 -4.07 0.19 -8.63
CA GLY A 61 -2.70 -0.27 -8.80
C GLY A 61 -1.87 0.53 -9.80
N ASN A 62 -2.51 1.19 -10.75
CA ASN A 62 -1.81 1.95 -11.79
C ASN A 62 -1.32 3.31 -11.32
N GLU A 63 -1.78 3.80 -10.17
CA GLU A 63 -1.44 5.14 -9.71
C GLU A 63 -0.10 5.14 -8.99
N GLN A 64 0.67 6.21 -9.21
CA GLN A 64 1.95 6.39 -8.57
C GLN A 64 1.75 7.07 -7.20
N LEU A 65 2.47 6.60 -6.20
CA LEU A 65 2.30 7.11 -4.83
C LEU A 65 2.54 8.63 -4.74
N ALA A 66 3.66 9.10 -5.29
CA ALA A 66 3.98 10.53 -5.26
C ALA A 66 2.92 11.37 -5.96
N ALA A 67 2.49 10.94 -7.15
CA ALA A 67 1.49 11.66 -7.95
C ALA A 67 0.12 11.69 -7.26
N SER A 68 -0.14 10.71 -6.41
CA SER A 68 -1.40 10.61 -5.67
C SER A 68 -1.35 11.31 -4.30
N GLY A 69 -0.24 11.98 -3.98
CA GLY A 69 -0.11 12.73 -2.74
C GLY A 69 0.18 11.89 -1.50
N ILE A 70 0.68 10.66 -1.69
CA ILE A 70 1.03 9.81 -0.55
C ILE A 70 2.32 10.32 0.08
N THR A 71 2.29 10.49 1.39
CA THR A 71 3.40 11.01 2.17
C THR A 71 3.66 10.16 3.40
N THR A 72 4.80 10.42 4.05
CA THR A 72 5.15 9.73 5.30
C THR A 72 4.05 9.94 6.34
N GLY A 73 3.69 8.85 7.01
CA GLY A 73 2.63 8.86 8.03
C GLY A 73 1.27 8.44 7.52
N ASP A 74 1.10 8.32 6.20
CA ASP A 74 -0.18 7.87 5.65
C ASP A 74 -0.44 6.40 6.00
N ARG A 75 -1.72 6.06 6.15
CA ARG A 75 -2.17 4.70 6.46
C ARG A 75 -2.88 4.13 5.24
N LEU A 76 -2.33 3.04 4.72
CA LEU A 76 -2.80 2.42 3.48
C LEU A 76 -3.42 1.07 3.79
N GLU A 77 -4.70 0.93 3.51
CA GLU A 77 -5.41 -0.34 3.64
C GLU A 77 -5.45 -1.02 2.27
N ILE A 78 -4.92 -2.24 2.18
CA ILE A 78 -4.97 -3.03 0.94
C ILE A 78 -6.32 -3.74 0.89
N LEU A 79 -7.09 -3.41 -0.14
CA LEU A 79 -8.47 -3.90 -0.30
C LEU A 79 -8.58 -5.28 -0.93
#